data_89bdd940510ce41f183289bd163d1938
#
_entry.id   89bdd940510ce41f183289bd163d1938
#
_cell.length_a   1.000
_cell.length_b   1.000
_cell.length_c   1.000
_cell.angle_alpha   90.00
_cell.angle_beta   90.00
_cell.angle_gamma   90.00
#
_symmetry.space_group_name_H-M   'P 1'
#
loop_
_entity.id
_entity.type
_entity.pdbx_description
1 polymer ?
#
loop_
_entity_poly.entity_id
_entity_poly.type
_entity_poly.pdbx_seq_one_letter_code
_entity_poly.pdbx_strand_id
1 'polypeptide(L)'
;LIMSMIKPGTFSGTTGIAVAVVITMLASFFVQSGEGATFALVPLVKRRVTGQVAGLVGAYGNVGAVTYLTIFSLLPMWMGGGGEPTPEVIAASNSAFFQILGVAGLIVAFFCFFFLKEPKGSFADLHEGETA
;
A
#
# COMPACT_ATOMS: atom_id res chain seq x y z
N LEU A 1 -2.91 5.90 -8.80
CA LEU A 1 -3.59 6.76 -9.77
C LEU A 1 -2.63 7.32 -10.82
N ILE A 2 -1.51 7.97 -10.46
CA ILE A 2 -0.56 8.53 -11.45
C ILE A 2 0.00 7.42 -12.35
N MET A 3 0.39 6.28 -11.79
CA MET A 3 0.91 5.14 -12.56
C MET A 3 -0.09 4.59 -13.58
N SER A 4 -1.39 4.62 -13.28
CA SER A 4 -2.44 4.14 -14.20
C SER A 4 -2.73 5.09 -15.37
N MET A 5 -2.28 6.34 -15.28
CA MET A 5 -2.47 7.35 -16.33
C MET A 5 -1.33 7.35 -17.38
N ILE A 6 -0.23 6.66 -17.10
CA ILE A 6 0.90 6.54 -18.03
C ILE A 6 0.54 5.49 -19.08
N LYS A 7 0.14 5.95 -20.27
CA LYS A 7 -0.15 5.06 -21.40
C LYS A 7 1.15 4.56 -22.03
N PRO A 8 1.18 3.31 -22.54
CA PRO A 8 2.27 2.84 -23.39
C PRO A 8 2.49 3.82 -24.56
N GLY A 9 3.70 4.33 -24.70
CA GLY A 9 4.04 5.31 -25.75
C GLY A 9 4.00 6.78 -25.35
N THR A 10 3.51 7.15 -24.16
CA THR A 10 3.54 8.54 -23.68
C THR A 10 4.97 9.06 -23.52
N PHE A 11 5.87 8.16 -23.15
CA PHE A 11 7.31 8.43 -23.10
C PHE A 11 8.02 7.32 -23.86
N SER A 12 8.75 7.65 -24.91
CA SER A 12 9.53 6.69 -25.68
C SER A 12 11.00 6.70 -25.26
N GLY A 13 11.65 5.55 -25.33
CA GLY A 13 13.07 5.39 -25.08
C GLY A 13 13.50 5.54 -23.62
N THR A 14 14.76 5.94 -23.42
CA THR A 14 15.41 6.03 -22.10
C THR A 14 14.70 7.01 -21.16
N THR A 15 14.12 8.08 -21.68
CA THR A 15 13.39 9.08 -20.89
C THR A 15 12.14 8.48 -20.25
N GLY A 16 11.42 7.61 -20.96
CA GLY A 16 10.24 6.94 -20.42
C GLY A 16 10.57 6.01 -19.26
N ILE A 17 11.67 5.27 -19.41
CA ILE A 17 12.17 4.38 -18.33
C ILE A 17 12.57 5.20 -17.10
N ALA A 18 13.31 6.29 -17.30
CA ALA A 18 13.74 7.14 -16.19
C ALA A 18 12.55 7.75 -15.43
N VAL A 19 11.55 8.27 -16.13
CA VAL A 19 10.33 8.80 -15.51
C VAL A 19 9.56 7.72 -14.76
N ALA A 20 9.40 6.53 -15.33
CA ALA A 20 8.73 5.42 -14.65
C ALA A 20 9.46 5.00 -13.37
N VAL A 21 10.80 4.92 -13.41
CA VAL A 21 11.62 4.59 -12.24
C VAL A 21 11.43 5.65 -11.14
N VAL A 22 11.52 6.94 -11.47
CA VAL A 22 11.34 8.03 -10.49
C VAL A 22 9.95 7.98 -9.84
N ILE A 23 8.89 7.81 -10.64
CA ILE A 23 7.53 7.72 -10.11
C ILE A 23 7.38 6.49 -9.21
N THR A 24 7.97 5.35 -9.59
CA THR A 24 7.93 4.13 -8.77
C THR A 24 8.70 4.32 -7.46
N MET A 25 9.85 4.98 -7.48
CA MET A 25 10.62 5.29 -6.28
C MET A 25 9.85 6.20 -5.33
N LEU A 26 9.20 7.24 -5.84
CA LEU A 26 8.35 8.12 -5.05
C LEU A 26 7.15 7.37 -4.45
N ALA A 27 6.47 6.55 -5.24
CA ALA A 27 5.37 5.73 -4.76
C ALA A 27 5.83 4.77 -3.65
N SER A 28 6.96 4.08 -3.84
CA SER A 28 7.56 3.20 -2.84
C SER A 28 7.91 3.93 -1.55
N PHE A 29 8.45 5.15 -1.64
CA PHE A 29 8.76 5.97 -0.47
C PHE A 29 7.51 6.24 0.37
N PHE A 30 6.39 6.63 -0.24
CA PHE A 30 5.15 6.88 0.50
C PHE A 30 4.56 5.60 1.09
N VAL A 31 4.61 4.47 0.38
CA VAL A 31 4.14 3.18 0.88
C VAL A 31 4.95 2.75 2.11
N GLN A 32 6.28 2.80 2.03
CA GLN A 32 7.16 2.44 3.14
C GLN A 32 7.00 3.38 4.34
N SER A 33 6.77 4.68 4.09
CA SER A 33 6.46 5.64 5.16
C SER A 33 5.16 5.30 5.89
N GLY A 34 4.13 4.86 5.16
CA GLY A 34 2.86 4.40 5.74
C GLY A 34 3.03 3.13 6.57
N GLU A 35 3.84 2.19 6.10
CA GLU A 35 4.17 0.97 6.82
C GLU A 35 4.94 1.29 8.12
N GLY A 36 5.94 2.14 8.04
CA GLY A 36 6.69 2.60 9.21
C GLY A 36 5.80 3.29 10.26
N ALA A 37 4.88 4.14 9.83
CA ALA A 37 3.92 4.78 10.72
C ALA A 37 2.99 3.76 11.41
N THR A 38 2.54 2.73 10.70
CA THR A 38 1.73 1.66 11.26
C THR A 38 2.48 0.91 12.37
N PHE A 39 3.73 0.51 12.11
CA PHE A 39 4.54 -0.18 13.12
C PHE A 39 4.95 0.72 14.30
N ALA A 40 5.04 2.03 14.12
CA ALA A 40 5.27 2.97 15.21
C ALA A 40 4.07 3.04 16.18
N LEU A 41 2.84 2.81 15.71
CA LEU A 41 1.64 2.79 16.54
C LEU A 41 1.46 1.48 17.34
N VAL A 42 2.01 0.37 16.85
CA VAL A 42 1.85 -0.96 17.47
C VAL A 42 2.23 -1.00 18.96
N PRO A 43 3.38 -0.44 19.42
CA PRO A 43 3.74 -0.42 20.82
C PRO A 43 2.78 0.40 21.70
N LEU A 44 2.10 1.38 21.11
CA LEU A 44 1.17 2.27 21.84
C LEU A 44 -0.17 1.59 22.11
N VAL A 45 -0.55 0.58 21.31
CA VAL A 45 -1.84 -0.12 21.47
C VAL A 45 -1.85 -0.98 22.73
N LYS A 46 -0.82 -1.80 22.95
CA LYS A 46 -0.73 -2.65 24.15
C LYS A 46 0.71 -3.10 24.43
N ARG A 47 1.41 -2.42 25.33
CA ARG A 47 2.82 -2.65 25.61
C ARG A 47 3.18 -4.07 26.04
N ARG A 48 2.36 -4.70 26.91
CA ARG A 48 2.65 -6.05 27.42
C ARG A 48 2.72 -7.12 26.35
N VAL A 49 2.10 -6.88 25.19
CA VAL A 49 1.97 -7.85 24.09
C VAL A 49 2.38 -7.27 22.75
N THR A 50 3.27 -6.27 22.75
CA THR A 50 3.74 -5.57 21.54
C THR A 50 4.20 -6.53 20.47
N GLY A 51 4.98 -7.57 20.82
CA GLY A 51 5.45 -8.58 19.87
C GLY A 51 4.31 -9.38 19.21
N GLN A 52 3.27 -9.72 19.97
CA GLN A 52 2.10 -10.42 19.43
C GLN A 52 1.30 -9.51 18.48
N VAL A 53 1.09 -8.25 18.87
CA VAL A 53 0.38 -7.27 18.01
C VAL A 53 1.18 -7.00 16.74
N ALA A 54 2.50 -6.79 16.82
CA ALA A 54 3.35 -6.60 15.66
C ALA A 54 3.34 -7.81 14.73
N GLY A 55 3.42 -9.02 15.28
CA GLY A 55 3.33 -10.26 14.51
C GLY A 55 1.99 -10.41 13.79
N LEU A 56 0.89 -10.06 14.45
CA LEU A 56 -0.44 -10.10 13.86
C LEU A 56 -0.59 -9.08 12.72
N VAL A 57 -0.14 -7.84 12.93
CA VAL A 57 -0.13 -6.78 11.89
C VAL A 57 0.68 -7.23 10.68
N GLY A 58 1.90 -7.78 10.88
CA GLY A 58 2.73 -8.31 9.81
C GLY A 58 2.08 -9.49 9.08
N ALA A 59 1.42 -10.40 9.81
CA ALA A 59 0.71 -11.53 9.21
C ALA A 59 -0.44 -11.06 8.30
N TYR A 60 -1.25 -10.11 8.74
CA TYR A 60 -2.31 -9.51 7.91
C TYR A 60 -1.76 -8.77 6.71
N GLY A 61 -0.63 -8.07 6.85
CA GLY A 61 0.08 -7.44 5.73
C GLY A 61 0.47 -8.46 4.65
N ASN A 62 1.04 -9.61 5.06
CA ASN A 62 1.40 -10.68 4.14
C ASN A 62 0.18 -11.32 3.46
N VAL A 63 -0.91 -11.56 4.18
CA VAL A 63 -2.17 -12.05 3.59
C VAL A 63 -2.68 -11.05 2.55
N GLY A 64 -2.66 -9.75 2.86
CA GLY A 64 -3.03 -8.71 1.92
C GLY A 64 -2.15 -8.74 0.66
N ALA A 65 -0.83 -8.80 0.82
CA ALA A 65 0.11 -8.85 -0.30
C ALA A 65 -0.14 -10.05 -1.21
N VAL A 66 -0.29 -11.26 -0.66
CA VAL A 66 -0.60 -12.47 -1.44
C VAL A 66 -1.93 -12.34 -2.18
N THR A 67 -2.97 -11.82 -1.51
CA THR A 67 -4.29 -11.63 -2.12
C THR A 67 -4.20 -10.67 -3.31
N TYR A 68 -3.57 -9.51 -3.14
CA TYR A 68 -3.42 -8.53 -4.21
C TYR A 68 -2.56 -9.03 -5.37
N LEU A 69 -1.46 -9.72 -5.10
CA LEU A 69 -0.63 -10.31 -6.14
C LEU A 69 -1.37 -11.40 -6.94
N THR A 70 -2.20 -12.20 -6.27
CA THR A 70 -3.02 -13.21 -6.92
C THR A 70 -4.06 -12.55 -7.84
N ILE A 71 -4.77 -11.53 -7.37
CA ILE A 71 -5.72 -10.77 -8.19
C ILE A 71 -5.00 -10.13 -9.38
N PHE A 72 -3.86 -9.49 -9.16
CA PHE A 72 -3.06 -8.85 -10.22
C PHE A 72 -2.64 -9.85 -11.29
N SER A 73 -2.21 -11.04 -10.88
CA SER A 73 -1.77 -12.10 -11.78
C SER A 73 -2.92 -12.70 -12.62
N LEU A 74 -4.12 -12.82 -12.02
CA LEU A 74 -5.27 -13.43 -12.69
C LEU A 74 -6.11 -12.44 -13.50
N LEU A 75 -5.99 -11.15 -13.22
CA LEU A 75 -6.81 -10.11 -13.84
C LEU A 75 -6.71 -10.08 -15.37
N PRO A 76 -5.52 -10.20 -16.00
CA PRO A 76 -5.41 -10.24 -17.46
C PRO A 76 -6.13 -11.44 -18.08
N MET A 77 -6.08 -12.59 -17.42
CA MET A 77 -6.76 -13.79 -17.87
C MET A 77 -8.29 -13.64 -17.82
N TRP A 78 -8.82 -13.04 -16.75
CA TRP A 78 -10.24 -12.78 -16.59
C TRP A 78 -10.74 -11.74 -17.59
N MET A 79 -10.00 -10.67 -17.83
CA MET A 79 -10.35 -9.64 -18.82
C MET A 79 -10.19 -10.12 -20.25
N GLY A 80 -9.29 -11.07 -20.51
CA GLY A 80 -9.06 -11.68 -21.83
C GLY A 80 -10.03 -12.82 -22.20
N GLY A 81 -11.00 -13.15 -21.33
CA GLY A 81 -11.99 -14.19 -21.61
C GLY A 81 -11.44 -15.62 -21.51
N GLY A 82 -10.36 -15.85 -20.77
CA GLY A 82 -9.80 -17.18 -20.53
C GLY A 82 -8.79 -17.67 -21.59
N GLY A 83 -8.49 -16.86 -22.62
CA GLY A 83 -7.41 -17.11 -23.57
C GLY A 83 -6.08 -16.49 -23.14
N GLU A 84 -5.05 -16.67 -24.01
CA GLU A 84 -3.78 -15.94 -23.79
C GLU A 84 -4.01 -14.41 -23.88
N PRO A 85 -3.68 -13.66 -22.82
CA PRO A 85 -3.96 -12.23 -22.80
C PRO A 85 -3.07 -11.48 -23.79
N THR A 86 -3.69 -10.69 -24.65
CA THR A 86 -2.95 -9.80 -25.56
C THR A 86 -2.23 -8.68 -24.80
N PRO A 87 -1.18 -8.09 -25.36
CA PRO A 87 -0.48 -6.95 -24.72
C PRO A 87 -1.41 -5.79 -24.34
N GLU A 88 -2.46 -5.57 -25.11
CA GLU A 88 -3.47 -4.53 -24.84
C GLU A 88 -4.31 -4.87 -23.62
N VAL A 89 -4.73 -6.13 -23.49
CA VAL A 89 -5.48 -6.62 -22.30
C VAL A 89 -4.61 -6.54 -21.04
N ILE A 90 -3.33 -6.90 -21.15
CA ILE A 90 -2.38 -6.77 -20.02
C ILE A 90 -2.24 -5.30 -19.60
N ALA A 91 -2.08 -4.38 -20.54
CA ALA A 91 -1.96 -2.95 -20.25
C ALA A 91 -3.24 -2.39 -19.61
N ALA A 92 -4.41 -2.78 -20.11
CA ALA A 92 -5.71 -2.38 -19.57
C ALA A 92 -5.94 -2.94 -18.17
N SER A 93 -5.63 -4.22 -17.93
CA SER A 93 -5.78 -4.86 -16.62
C SER A 93 -4.84 -4.24 -15.57
N ASN A 94 -3.60 -3.94 -15.94
CA ASN A 94 -2.66 -3.26 -15.06
C ASN A 94 -3.16 -1.86 -14.68
N SER A 95 -3.65 -1.10 -15.66
CA SER A 95 -4.23 0.23 -15.42
C SER A 95 -5.44 0.15 -14.48
N ALA A 96 -6.37 -0.77 -14.74
CA ALA A 96 -7.55 -0.97 -13.90
C ALA A 96 -7.18 -1.38 -12.47
N PHE A 97 -6.22 -2.29 -12.32
CA PHE A 97 -5.73 -2.72 -11.01
C PHE A 97 -5.16 -1.55 -10.19
N PHE A 98 -4.29 -0.74 -10.76
CA PHE A 98 -3.71 0.41 -10.08
C PHE A 98 -4.75 1.51 -9.78
N GLN A 99 -5.78 1.67 -10.62
CA GLN A 99 -6.88 2.58 -10.34
C GLN A 99 -7.69 2.12 -9.12
N ILE A 100 -8.08 0.84 -9.09
CA ILE A 100 -8.83 0.25 -7.97
C ILE A 100 -8.02 0.36 -6.68
N LEU A 101 -6.73 0.02 -6.72
CA LEU A 101 -5.84 0.11 -5.57
C LEU A 101 -5.68 1.55 -5.08
N GLY A 102 -5.56 2.51 -6.01
CA GLY A 102 -5.48 3.94 -5.67
C GLY A 102 -6.76 4.47 -5.03
N VAL A 103 -7.92 4.09 -5.54
CA VAL A 103 -9.22 4.47 -4.94
C VAL A 103 -9.39 3.82 -3.57
N ALA A 104 -9.08 2.53 -3.43
CA ALA A 104 -9.13 1.84 -2.14
C ALA A 104 -8.21 2.50 -1.11
N GLY A 105 -6.99 2.88 -1.50
CA GLY A 105 -6.05 3.61 -0.65
C GLY A 105 -6.60 4.96 -0.19
N LEU A 106 -7.25 5.73 -1.07
CA LEU A 106 -7.90 6.99 -0.71
C LEU A 106 -9.05 6.80 0.27
N ILE A 107 -9.87 5.76 0.07
CA ILE A 107 -10.96 5.43 1.00
C ILE A 107 -10.39 5.09 2.38
N VAL A 108 -9.37 4.24 2.45
CA VAL A 108 -8.71 3.88 3.71
C VAL A 108 -8.09 5.12 4.38
N ALA A 109 -7.40 5.97 3.62
CA ALA A 109 -6.84 7.21 4.14
C ALA A 109 -7.92 8.15 4.71
N PHE A 110 -9.05 8.26 4.02
CA PHE A 110 -10.20 9.03 4.51
C PHE A 110 -10.72 8.47 5.84
N PHE A 111 -10.94 7.16 5.92
CA PHE A 111 -11.36 6.52 7.17
C PHE A 111 -10.35 6.71 8.29
N CYS A 112 -9.06 6.55 8.02
CA CYS A 112 -8.02 6.79 9.00
C CYS A 112 -8.04 8.24 9.50
N PHE A 113 -8.15 9.21 8.60
CA PHE A 113 -8.14 10.62 8.97
C PHE A 113 -9.33 11.04 9.85
N PHE A 114 -10.53 10.50 9.58
CA PHE A 114 -11.73 10.90 10.31
C PHE A 114 -12.04 10.03 11.54
N PHE A 115 -11.65 8.77 11.53
CA PHE A 115 -12.04 7.81 12.59
C PHE A 115 -10.89 7.37 13.49
N LEU A 116 -9.64 7.51 13.07
CA LEU A 116 -8.51 7.16 13.91
C LEU A 116 -8.32 8.25 14.98
N LYS A 117 -8.61 7.90 16.22
CA LYS A 117 -8.26 8.74 17.36
C LYS A 117 -6.87 8.37 17.83
N GLU A 118 -6.04 9.37 18.10
CA GLU A 118 -4.74 9.12 18.70
C GLU A 118 -4.89 8.33 20.01
N PRO A 119 -4.10 7.26 20.21
CA PRO A 119 -4.11 6.55 21.49
C PRO A 119 -3.72 7.53 22.59
N LYS A 120 -4.51 7.57 23.65
CA LYS A 120 -4.20 8.33 24.88
C LYS A 120 -2.96 7.68 25.50
N GLY A 121 -1.87 8.36 25.52
CA GLY A 121 -0.59 7.90 26.02
C GLY A 121 0.51 8.37 25.10
N SER A 122 0.83 9.66 25.16
CA SER A 122 2.00 10.18 24.46
C SER A 122 3.27 9.63 25.15
N PHE A 123 4.38 9.61 24.43
CA PHE A 123 5.69 9.28 25.04
C PHE A 123 6.03 10.19 26.23
N ALA A 124 5.37 11.35 26.38
CA ALA A 124 5.52 12.26 27.51
C ALA A 124 4.94 11.68 28.82
N ASP A 125 3.84 10.93 28.76
CA ASP A 125 3.21 10.32 29.94
C ASP A 125 4.06 9.16 30.53
N LEU A 126 5.13 8.77 29.84
CA LEU A 126 5.99 7.66 30.23
C LEU A 126 7.04 8.03 31.27
N HIS A 127 7.43 9.29 31.31
CA HIS A 127 8.41 9.78 32.25
C HIS A 127 7.81 10.14 33.61
N GLU A 128 6.51 10.38 33.68
CA GLU A 128 5.83 10.68 34.95
C GLU A 128 5.54 9.43 35.80
N GLY A 129 5.40 8.24 35.20
CA GLY A 129 5.15 6.98 35.88
C GLY A 129 6.38 6.25 36.42
N GLU A 130 7.58 6.66 36.04
CA GLU A 130 8.85 6.02 36.43
C GLU A 130 9.54 6.71 37.61
N THR A 131 8.99 7.85 38.02
CA THR A 131 9.53 8.66 39.15
C THR A 131 8.67 8.59 40.45
N ALA A 132 7.69 7.68 40.50
CA ALA A 132 6.85 7.49 41.69
C ALA A 132 7.13 6.13 42.41
#